data_05558a3b7c7e06444d0b7a0a3b985ec9
#
_entry.id   05558a3b7c7e06444d0b7a0a3b985ec9
#
_cell.length_a   1.000
_cell.length_b   1.000
_cell.length_c   1.000
_cell.angle_alpha   90.00
_cell.angle_beta   90.00
_cell.angle_gamma   90.00
#
_symmetry.space_group_name_H-M   'P 1'
#
loop_
_entity.id
_entity.type
_entity.pdbx_description
1 polymer ?
#
loop_
_entity_poly.entity_id
_entity_poly.type
_entity_poly.pdbx_seq_one_letter_code
_entity_poly.pdbx_strand_id
1 'polypeptide(L)'
;MESLQKIDLHLHLSRIPLPRTEQMWVSDPAEMLPHMAELGIQKAVLMSTSENSQPQMPFGSNADNRAIAQADPSHFAWMCNLDPLDPDTIPERLAAYKAEGAVGIGELCINRRLDDPLLEKIFAAAGELELPITFHMSPEVGYSYGIVDDPGLPLLECALQKFPKTKFLGHSQTFWIEMSGDAPTEKEARNQWGKDSVAPGGRVPELFAKYPNLYGDLSANSAGQAILRDPAFGLEFLETYADRLFFATDMVNAGMTFPLGAWLDEQTAKGALSTQAYQKICRGNAQRVFGL
;
A
#
# COMPACT_ATOMS: atom_id res chain seq x y z
N MET A 1 -12.29 -5.12 26.34
CA MET A 1 -11.90 -3.93 25.53
C MET A 1 -12.79 -3.94 24.29
N GLU A 2 -13.45 -2.84 23.99
CA GLU A 2 -14.05 -2.72 22.65
C GLU A 2 -12.94 -2.98 21.61
N SER A 3 -13.25 -3.80 20.61
CA SER A 3 -12.29 -4.07 19.54
C SER A 3 -11.98 -2.75 18.82
N LEU A 4 -10.70 -2.43 18.65
CA LEU A 4 -10.29 -1.28 17.86
C LEU A 4 -10.83 -1.46 16.44
N GLN A 5 -11.56 -0.47 15.95
CA GLN A 5 -12.02 -0.45 14.56
C GLN A 5 -10.88 -0.01 13.65
N LYS A 6 -10.41 -0.91 12.79
CA LYS A 6 -9.28 -0.70 11.89
C LYS A 6 -9.63 0.24 10.74
N ILE A 7 -8.61 0.90 10.20
CA ILE A 7 -8.66 1.56 8.89
C ILE A 7 -7.78 0.76 7.94
N ASP A 8 -8.39 0.23 6.89
CA ASP A 8 -7.71 -0.48 5.82
C ASP A 8 -7.18 0.53 4.80
N LEU A 9 -5.86 0.62 4.64
CA LEU A 9 -5.28 1.62 3.75
C LEU A 9 -5.25 1.19 2.27
N HIS A 10 -5.55 -0.07 1.95
CA HIS A 10 -5.42 -0.61 0.61
C HIS A 10 -6.56 -1.57 0.27
N LEU A 11 -7.54 -1.09 -0.48
CA LEU A 11 -8.69 -1.87 -0.93
C LEU A 11 -9.01 -1.54 -2.40
N HIS A 12 -9.46 -2.54 -3.14
CA HIS A 12 -9.94 -2.39 -4.51
C HIS A 12 -11.40 -2.77 -4.62
N LEU A 13 -12.23 -1.89 -5.20
CA LEU A 13 -13.66 -2.14 -5.42
C LEU A 13 -14.07 -1.79 -6.84
N SER A 14 -15.15 -2.40 -7.27
CA SER A 14 -15.90 -1.95 -8.43
C SER A 14 -17.04 -1.04 -8.00
N ARG A 15 -17.32 0.01 -8.76
CA ARG A 15 -18.45 0.90 -8.52
C ARG A 15 -19.82 0.24 -8.77
N ILE A 16 -19.84 -0.78 -9.60
CA ILE A 16 -21.04 -1.53 -9.97
C ILE A 16 -20.74 -3.03 -9.90
N PRO A 17 -21.74 -3.89 -9.69
CA PRO A 17 -21.55 -5.32 -9.77
C PRO A 17 -20.93 -5.74 -11.12
N LEU A 18 -19.83 -6.49 -11.07
CA LEU A 18 -19.15 -7.03 -12.24
C LEU A 18 -19.47 -8.53 -12.38
N PRO A 19 -19.43 -9.09 -13.62
CA PRO A 19 -19.53 -10.53 -13.81
C PRO A 19 -18.44 -11.28 -13.06
N ARG A 20 -18.82 -12.31 -12.31
CA ARG A 20 -17.86 -13.19 -11.63
C ARG A 20 -17.30 -14.21 -12.61
N THR A 21 -16.00 -14.42 -12.54
CA THR A 21 -15.33 -15.52 -13.21
C THR A 21 -14.76 -16.49 -12.18
N GLU A 22 -14.45 -17.72 -12.57
CA GLU A 22 -13.80 -18.71 -11.69
C GLU A 22 -12.42 -18.25 -11.21
N GLN A 23 -11.79 -17.36 -11.93
CA GLN A 23 -10.42 -16.92 -11.66
C GLN A 23 -10.35 -15.67 -10.78
N MET A 24 -11.29 -14.74 -10.96
CA MET A 24 -11.33 -13.48 -10.20
C MET A 24 -12.71 -12.83 -10.30
N TRP A 25 -13.14 -12.20 -9.20
CA TRP A 25 -14.21 -11.20 -9.24
C TRP A 25 -13.80 -10.00 -8.38
N VAL A 26 -14.40 -8.87 -8.62
CA VAL A 26 -14.21 -7.65 -7.83
C VAL A 26 -15.55 -7.31 -7.17
N SER A 27 -15.55 -7.16 -5.86
CA SER A 27 -16.74 -6.79 -5.11
C SER A 27 -17.11 -5.33 -5.30
N ASP A 28 -18.39 -5.03 -5.23
CA ASP A 28 -18.87 -3.68 -5.02
C ASP A 28 -18.99 -3.34 -3.51
N PRO A 29 -19.29 -2.09 -3.14
CA PRO A 29 -19.42 -1.69 -1.74
C PRO A 29 -20.49 -2.49 -0.97
N ALA A 30 -21.60 -2.85 -1.60
CA ALA A 30 -22.69 -3.57 -0.91
C ALA A 30 -22.26 -4.97 -0.49
N GLU A 31 -21.42 -5.62 -1.30
CA GLU A 31 -20.85 -6.94 -0.98
C GLU A 31 -19.69 -6.82 0.02
N MET A 32 -18.85 -5.78 -0.07
CA MET A 32 -17.64 -5.65 0.74
C MET A 32 -17.92 -5.17 2.18
N LEU A 33 -18.88 -4.29 2.40
CA LEU A 33 -19.15 -3.70 3.71
C LEU A 33 -19.43 -4.72 4.82
N PRO A 34 -20.26 -5.78 4.61
CA PRO A 34 -20.44 -6.82 5.62
C PRO A 34 -19.12 -7.54 5.97
N HIS A 35 -18.28 -7.82 4.97
CA HIS A 35 -17.00 -8.48 5.17
C HIS A 35 -15.99 -7.59 5.92
N MET A 36 -15.94 -6.31 5.59
CA MET A 36 -15.14 -5.33 6.37
C MET A 36 -15.56 -5.33 7.84
N ALA A 37 -16.86 -5.34 8.12
CA ALA A 37 -17.38 -5.37 9.50
C ALA A 37 -16.95 -6.65 10.24
N GLU A 38 -16.99 -7.82 9.59
CA GLU A 38 -16.50 -9.10 10.15
C GLU A 38 -15.00 -9.04 10.51
N LEU A 39 -14.19 -8.33 9.72
CA LEU A 39 -12.75 -8.13 9.94
C LEU A 39 -12.43 -6.99 10.93
N GLY A 40 -13.44 -6.30 11.45
CA GLY A 40 -13.29 -5.14 12.31
C GLY A 40 -12.75 -3.90 11.58
N ILE A 41 -12.96 -3.80 10.29
CA ILE A 41 -12.57 -2.66 9.44
C ILE A 41 -13.73 -1.68 9.38
N GLN A 42 -13.53 -0.46 9.89
CA GLN A 42 -14.54 0.60 9.85
C GLN A 42 -14.47 1.42 8.58
N LYS A 43 -13.27 1.68 8.10
CA LYS A 43 -13.03 2.53 6.92
C LYS A 43 -11.95 1.92 6.05
N ALA A 44 -12.06 2.09 4.74
CA ALA A 44 -11.05 1.68 3.79
C ALA A 44 -10.69 2.80 2.82
N VAL A 45 -9.46 2.76 2.33
CA VAL A 45 -8.96 3.63 1.27
C VAL A 45 -8.92 2.86 -0.04
N LEU A 46 -9.65 3.35 -1.02
CA LEU A 46 -9.71 2.76 -2.35
C LEU A 46 -8.48 3.18 -3.16
N MET A 47 -7.70 2.20 -3.60
CA MET A 47 -6.55 2.44 -4.47
C MET A 47 -6.99 2.54 -5.92
N SER A 48 -6.64 3.62 -6.59
CA SER A 48 -6.86 3.73 -8.02
C SER A 48 -5.73 3.05 -8.79
N THR A 49 -6.10 2.17 -9.71
CA THR A 49 -5.15 1.41 -10.56
C THR A 49 -4.83 2.16 -11.86
N SER A 50 -5.66 3.14 -12.23
CA SER A 50 -5.50 3.98 -13.42
C SER A 50 -6.18 5.32 -13.22
N GLU A 51 -5.76 6.31 -13.99
CA GLU A 51 -6.42 7.62 -14.01
C GLU A 51 -7.81 7.54 -14.66
N ASN A 52 -7.88 6.86 -15.80
CA ASN A 52 -9.08 6.69 -16.59
C ASN A 52 -9.55 5.22 -16.61
N SER A 53 -10.86 5.02 -16.74
CA SER A 53 -11.42 3.68 -16.93
C SER A 53 -10.82 2.97 -18.14
N GLN A 54 -10.47 1.71 -17.96
CA GLN A 54 -9.89 0.86 -18.99
C GLN A 54 -10.84 -0.29 -19.34
N PRO A 55 -11.07 -0.58 -20.62
CA PRO A 55 -11.97 -1.68 -21.01
C PRO A 55 -11.58 -3.04 -20.43
N GLN A 56 -10.26 -3.28 -20.26
CA GLN A 56 -9.72 -4.52 -19.71
C GLN A 56 -9.81 -4.58 -18.18
N MET A 57 -9.95 -3.43 -17.53
CA MET A 57 -10.04 -3.28 -16.07
C MET A 57 -11.13 -2.25 -15.76
N PRO A 58 -12.42 -2.67 -15.81
CA PRO A 58 -13.56 -1.77 -15.67
C PRO A 58 -13.85 -1.39 -14.21
N PHE A 59 -12.80 -1.21 -13.40
CA PHE A 59 -12.87 -0.81 -12.00
C PHE A 59 -11.59 -0.08 -11.59
N GLY A 60 -11.63 0.63 -10.47
CA GLY A 60 -10.45 1.24 -9.87
C GLY A 60 -9.92 2.47 -10.62
N SER A 61 -10.69 3.10 -11.51
CA SER A 61 -10.34 4.42 -12.04
C SER A 61 -10.53 5.51 -10.98
N ASN A 62 -9.87 6.66 -11.15
CA ASN A 62 -10.07 7.82 -10.27
C ASN A 62 -11.55 8.20 -10.16
N ALA A 63 -12.28 8.20 -11.28
CA ALA A 63 -13.69 8.54 -11.29
C ALA A 63 -14.56 7.54 -10.52
N ASP A 64 -14.27 6.23 -10.63
CA ASP A 64 -15.03 5.19 -9.93
C ASP A 64 -14.77 5.26 -8.42
N ASN A 65 -13.52 5.33 -7.99
CA ASN A 65 -13.16 5.36 -6.57
C ASN A 65 -13.64 6.65 -5.89
N ARG A 66 -13.52 7.79 -6.56
CA ARG A 66 -14.09 9.05 -6.10
C ARG A 66 -15.61 8.93 -5.91
N ALA A 67 -16.32 8.34 -6.88
CA ALA A 67 -17.77 8.19 -6.80
C ALA A 67 -18.19 7.28 -5.62
N ILE A 68 -17.47 6.19 -5.36
CA ILE A 68 -17.72 5.33 -4.20
C ILE A 68 -17.48 6.11 -2.90
N ALA A 69 -16.34 6.79 -2.77
CA ALA A 69 -16.00 7.54 -1.57
C ALA A 69 -16.95 8.72 -1.31
N GLN A 70 -17.44 9.38 -2.35
CA GLN A 70 -18.45 10.44 -2.22
C GLN A 70 -19.84 9.91 -1.83
N ALA A 71 -20.21 8.72 -2.28
CA ALA A 71 -21.48 8.09 -1.93
C ALA A 71 -21.51 7.62 -0.46
N ASP A 72 -20.38 7.18 0.07
CA ASP A 72 -20.26 6.73 1.47
C ASP A 72 -18.93 7.16 2.09
N PRO A 73 -18.78 8.45 2.46
CA PRO A 73 -17.55 8.98 3.04
C PRO A 73 -17.28 8.48 4.47
N SER A 74 -18.25 7.83 5.11
CA SER A 74 -18.06 7.22 6.43
C SER A 74 -17.22 5.96 6.36
N HIS A 75 -17.35 5.18 5.28
CA HIS A 75 -16.64 3.91 5.09
C HIS A 75 -15.50 3.99 4.08
N PHE A 76 -15.51 4.95 3.14
CA PHE A 76 -14.52 5.00 2.08
C PHE A 76 -13.84 6.36 1.94
N ALA A 77 -12.55 6.32 1.66
CA ALA A 77 -11.75 7.39 1.10
C ALA A 77 -11.07 6.85 -0.18
N TRP A 78 -10.35 7.68 -0.92
CA TRP A 78 -9.72 7.23 -2.16
C TRP A 78 -8.38 7.90 -2.42
N MET A 79 -7.48 7.18 -3.08
CA MET A 79 -6.25 7.69 -3.64
C MET A 79 -6.38 7.82 -5.15
N CYS A 80 -5.73 8.83 -5.72
CA CYS A 80 -5.70 9.00 -7.17
C CYS A 80 -4.54 8.23 -7.80
N ASN A 81 -4.62 8.00 -9.10
CA ASN A 81 -3.51 7.55 -9.93
C ASN A 81 -3.32 8.49 -11.11
N LEU A 82 -2.22 8.36 -11.82
CA LEU A 82 -1.88 9.15 -13.00
C LEU A 82 -1.49 8.24 -14.15
N ASP A 83 -2.11 8.46 -15.30
CA ASP A 83 -1.63 7.87 -16.53
C ASP A 83 -0.35 8.62 -16.96
N PRO A 84 0.66 7.93 -17.56
CA PRO A 84 1.96 8.52 -17.90
C PRO A 84 1.91 9.42 -19.12
N LEU A 85 0.82 10.17 -19.27
CA LEU A 85 0.58 11.12 -20.36
C LEU A 85 0.96 12.52 -19.90
N ASP A 86 1.56 13.28 -20.77
CA ASP A 86 1.91 14.69 -20.59
C ASP A 86 2.52 15.01 -19.20
N PRO A 87 3.82 14.76 -19.01
CA PRO A 87 4.48 14.94 -17.71
C PRO A 87 4.42 16.37 -17.15
N ASP A 88 4.20 17.38 -18.00
CA ASP A 88 4.18 18.76 -17.56
C ASP A 88 2.85 19.14 -16.90
N THR A 89 1.79 18.37 -17.11
CA THR A 89 0.48 18.56 -16.46
C THR A 89 0.34 17.82 -15.13
N ILE A 90 1.32 17.01 -14.71
CA ILE A 90 1.27 16.22 -13.48
C ILE A 90 0.95 17.06 -12.24
N PRO A 91 1.62 18.19 -11.96
CA PRO A 91 1.33 18.98 -10.76
C PRO A 91 -0.09 19.53 -10.74
N GLU A 92 -0.60 19.99 -11.89
CA GLU A 92 -1.96 20.51 -12.02
C GLU A 92 -3.01 19.40 -11.82
N ARG A 93 -2.82 18.24 -12.44
CA ARG A 93 -3.73 17.09 -12.29
C ARG A 93 -3.78 16.59 -10.84
N LEU A 94 -2.63 16.46 -10.17
CA LEU A 94 -2.58 16.07 -8.77
C LEU A 94 -3.24 17.09 -7.85
N ALA A 95 -3.04 18.39 -8.10
CA ALA A 95 -3.72 19.44 -7.36
C ALA A 95 -5.25 19.38 -7.54
N ALA A 96 -5.72 19.08 -8.74
CA ALA A 96 -7.13 18.89 -9.02
C ALA A 96 -7.70 17.66 -8.26
N TYR A 97 -7.03 16.51 -8.30
CA TYR A 97 -7.48 15.31 -7.56
C TYR A 97 -7.46 15.51 -6.05
N LYS A 98 -6.46 16.22 -5.51
CA LYS A 98 -6.45 16.61 -4.10
C LYS A 98 -7.66 17.48 -3.75
N ALA A 99 -7.98 18.47 -4.59
CA ALA A 99 -9.16 19.33 -4.40
C ALA A 99 -10.49 18.56 -4.50
N GLU A 100 -10.51 17.44 -5.23
CA GLU A 100 -11.64 16.52 -5.35
C GLU A 100 -11.71 15.49 -4.21
N GLY A 101 -10.78 15.55 -3.25
CA GLY A 101 -10.77 14.73 -2.05
C GLY A 101 -9.88 13.50 -2.10
N ALA A 102 -8.98 13.36 -3.07
CA ALA A 102 -7.95 12.33 -3.04
C ALA A 102 -7.02 12.53 -1.84
N VAL A 103 -6.81 11.48 -1.04
CA VAL A 103 -5.99 11.53 0.17
C VAL A 103 -4.53 11.14 -0.06
N GLY A 104 -4.20 10.62 -1.24
CA GLY A 104 -2.87 10.17 -1.63
C GLY A 104 -2.82 9.77 -3.10
N ILE A 105 -1.70 9.20 -3.52
CA ILE A 105 -1.47 8.63 -4.85
C ILE A 105 -1.28 7.12 -4.66
N GLY A 106 -2.05 6.29 -5.35
CA GLY A 106 -1.94 4.84 -5.26
C GLY A 106 -3.15 4.08 -5.80
N GLU A 107 -2.87 2.89 -6.21
CA GLU A 107 -1.60 2.18 -6.21
C GLU A 107 -0.78 2.57 -7.43
N LEU A 108 0.43 3.13 -7.24
CA LEU A 108 1.27 3.56 -8.35
C LEU A 108 1.96 2.33 -8.97
N CYS A 109 1.45 1.91 -10.14
CA CYS A 109 1.83 0.68 -10.82
C CYS A 109 2.54 0.91 -12.17
N ILE A 110 3.01 2.12 -12.45
CA ILE A 110 3.69 2.45 -13.71
C ILE A 110 4.97 1.61 -13.83
N ASN A 111 5.05 0.75 -14.85
CA ASN A 111 6.20 -0.13 -15.04
C ASN A 111 7.39 0.60 -15.68
N ARG A 112 8.07 1.41 -14.88
CA ARG A 112 9.27 2.17 -15.20
C ARG A 112 10.26 2.10 -14.06
N ARG A 113 11.54 2.33 -14.36
CA ARG A 113 12.57 2.47 -13.31
C ARG A 113 12.25 3.66 -12.41
N LEU A 114 12.55 3.52 -11.14
CA LEU A 114 12.22 4.51 -10.10
C LEU A 114 12.94 5.86 -10.33
N ASP A 115 14.03 5.87 -11.08
CA ASP A 115 14.76 7.06 -11.53
C ASP A 115 14.26 7.64 -12.88
N ASP A 116 13.12 7.14 -13.40
CA ASP A 116 12.51 7.71 -14.61
C ASP A 116 12.05 9.16 -14.36
N PRO A 117 12.38 10.12 -15.25
CA PRO A 117 12.00 11.52 -15.07
C PRO A 117 10.50 11.77 -14.87
N LEU A 118 9.64 10.90 -15.41
CA LEU A 118 8.19 10.96 -15.17
C LEU A 118 7.87 10.69 -13.69
N LEU A 119 8.42 9.63 -13.11
CA LEU A 119 8.22 9.27 -11.70
C LEU A 119 8.78 10.36 -10.78
N GLU A 120 9.94 10.91 -11.10
CA GLU A 120 10.52 12.03 -10.34
C GLU A 120 9.62 13.27 -10.31
N LYS A 121 8.92 13.59 -11.42
CA LYS A 121 7.92 14.66 -11.45
C LYS A 121 6.73 14.35 -10.54
N ILE A 122 6.25 13.09 -10.53
CA ILE A 122 5.19 12.66 -9.61
C ILE A 122 5.66 12.81 -8.16
N PHE A 123 6.85 12.34 -7.84
CA PHE A 123 7.41 12.42 -6.48
C PHE A 123 7.55 13.87 -6.00
N ALA A 124 8.09 14.73 -6.84
CA ALA A 124 8.24 16.16 -6.51
C ALA A 124 6.87 16.82 -6.25
N ALA A 125 5.90 16.63 -7.15
CA ALA A 125 4.57 17.20 -7.01
C ALA A 125 3.81 16.64 -5.80
N ALA A 126 3.93 15.34 -5.53
CA ALA A 126 3.35 14.69 -4.36
C ALA A 126 3.87 15.28 -3.05
N GLY A 127 5.18 15.54 -2.96
CA GLY A 127 5.79 16.18 -1.79
C GLY A 127 5.31 17.60 -1.55
N GLU A 128 5.18 18.41 -2.61
CA GLU A 128 4.66 19.79 -2.50
C GLU A 128 3.17 19.83 -2.16
N LEU A 129 2.42 18.83 -2.59
CA LEU A 129 0.99 18.70 -2.31
C LEU A 129 0.71 17.89 -1.04
N GLU A 130 1.72 17.40 -0.33
CA GLU A 130 1.57 16.54 0.85
C GLU A 130 0.69 15.30 0.61
N LEU A 131 0.73 14.74 -0.62
CA LEU A 131 0.05 13.50 -0.98
C LEU A 131 1.01 12.32 -0.79
N PRO A 132 0.78 11.39 0.16
CA PRO A 132 1.57 10.18 0.27
C PRO A 132 1.40 9.30 -0.98
N ILE A 133 2.43 8.51 -1.30
CA ILE A 133 2.43 7.61 -2.45
C ILE A 133 2.51 6.15 -1.97
N THR A 134 1.51 5.34 -2.27
CA THR A 134 1.63 3.88 -2.19
C THR A 134 2.07 3.35 -3.55
N PHE A 135 3.17 2.61 -3.59
CA PHE A 135 3.73 2.11 -4.85
C PHE A 135 3.88 0.60 -4.84
N HIS A 136 3.49 -0.02 -5.96
CA HIS A 136 3.81 -1.41 -6.27
C HIS A 136 5.18 -1.51 -6.92
N MET A 137 5.95 -2.56 -6.63
CA MET A 137 7.24 -2.80 -7.27
C MET A 137 7.22 -4.06 -8.14
N SER A 138 7.88 -3.96 -9.28
CA SER A 138 8.20 -5.05 -10.18
C SER A 138 9.71 -5.30 -10.17
N PRO A 139 10.18 -6.55 -10.29
CA PRO A 139 11.61 -6.83 -10.30
C PRO A 139 12.35 -6.35 -11.55
N GLU A 140 11.63 -6.14 -12.67
CA GLU A 140 12.22 -5.75 -13.96
C GLU A 140 11.18 -5.03 -14.84
N VAL A 141 11.64 -4.11 -15.69
CA VAL A 141 10.78 -3.47 -16.70
C VAL A 141 10.27 -4.54 -17.69
N GLY A 142 8.96 -4.58 -17.90
CA GLY A 142 8.29 -5.54 -18.77
C GLY A 142 8.01 -6.91 -18.13
N TYR A 143 8.37 -7.12 -16.87
CA TYR A 143 8.10 -8.36 -16.16
C TYR A 143 6.65 -8.40 -15.60
N SER A 144 6.29 -7.39 -14.83
CA SER A 144 4.92 -7.22 -14.27
C SER A 144 4.62 -5.73 -14.14
N TYR A 145 3.44 -5.39 -13.61
CA TYR A 145 3.14 -4.00 -13.24
C TYR A 145 3.95 -3.57 -12.00
N GLY A 146 4.12 -2.26 -11.82
CA GLY A 146 4.84 -1.68 -10.69
C GLY A 146 6.14 -0.98 -11.09
N ILE A 147 6.59 -0.07 -10.26
CA ILE A 147 7.85 0.64 -10.44
C ILE A 147 9.04 -0.30 -10.21
N VAL A 148 10.16 -0.04 -10.87
CA VAL A 148 11.29 -0.97 -10.92
C VAL A 148 12.49 -0.41 -10.19
N ASP A 149 13.09 -1.24 -9.33
CA ASP A 149 14.39 -1.00 -8.71
C ASP A 149 15.29 -2.24 -8.83
N ASP A 150 16.59 -2.01 -8.74
CA ASP A 150 17.59 -3.05 -8.68
C ASP A 150 17.57 -3.76 -7.30
N PRO A 151 18.13 -4.99 -7.15
CA PRO A 151 18.30 -5.64 -5.86
C PRO A 151 19.00 -4.71 -4.84
N GLY A 152 18.50 -4.69 -3.61
CA GLY A 152 18.99 -3.79 -2.57
C GLY A 152 18.41 -2.37 -2.61
N LEU A 153 17.41 -2.11 -3.46
CA LEU A 153 16.64 -0.86 -3.50
C LEU A 153 17.48 0.43 -3.61
N PRO A 154 18.54 0.50 -4.47
CA PRO A 154 19.38 1.68 -4.56
C PRO A 154 18.66 2.91 -5.12
N LEU A 155 17.71 2.73 -6.04
CA LEU A 155 16.97 3.84 -6.62
C LEU A 155 15.92 4.38 -5.65
N LEU A 156 15.30 3.50 -4.83
CA LEU A 156 14.42 3.94 -3.76
C LEU A 156 15.19 4.77 -2.74
N GLU A 157 16.41 4.36 -2.36
CA GLU A 157 17.26 5.16 -1.48
C GLU A 157 17.55 6.54 -2.08
N CYS A 158 17.91 6.62 -3.37
CA CYS A 158 18.11 7.90 -4.06
C CYS A 158 16.83 8.76 -4.04
N ALA A 159 15.65 8.16 -4.27
CA ALA A 159 14.38 8.89 -4.25
C ALA A 159 14.06 9.44 -2.85
N LEU A 160 14.27 8.61 -1.81
CA LEU A 160 14.08 9.04 -0.41
C LEU A 160 14.95 10.24 -0.04
N GLN A 161 16.20 10.28 -0.53
CA GLN A 161 17.11 11.40 -0.33
C GLN A 161 16.69 12.63 -1.13
N LYS A 162 16.35 12.46 -2.40
CA LYS A 162 16.05 13.54 -3.33
C LYS A 162 14.70 14.22 -3.03
N PHE A 163 13.72 13.46 -2.53
CA PHE A 163 12.37 13.93 -2.26
C PHE A 163 11.98 13.79 -0.77
N PRO A 164 12.65 14.51 0.14
CA PRO A 164 12.46 14.32 1.59
C PRO A 164 11.06 14.73 2.11
N LYS A 165 10.30 15.52 1.33
CA LYS A 165 8.92 15.91 1.66
C LYS A 165 7.91 14.83 1.27
N THR A 166 8.25 13.94 0.34
CA THR A 166 7.37 12.90 -0.18
C THR A 166 7.36 11.70 0.76
N LYS A 167 6.18 11.26 1.16
CA LYS A 167 6.00 10.04 1.95
C LYS A 167 5.81 8.87 0.99
N PHE A 168 6.73 7.91 1.03
CA PHE A 168 6.73 6.73 0.19
C PHE A 168 6.27 5.52 1.00
N LEU A 169 5.18 4.87 0.59
CA LEU A 169 4.67 3.65 1.20
C LEU A 169 5.02 2.47 0.31
N GLY A 170 5.94 1.64 0.80
CA GLY A 170 6.36 0.43 0.09
C GLY A 170 5.32 -0.68 0.18
N HIS A 171 5.02 -1.27 -0.98
CA HIS A 171 4.09 -2.38 -1.15
C HIS A 171 4.66 -3.39 -2.14
N SER A 172 4.09 -4.58 -2.20
CA SER A 172 4.41 -5.71 -3.09
C SER A 172 5.48 -6.69 -2.61
N GLN A 173 5.56 -7.83 -3.29
CA GLN A 173 6.55 -8.88 -3.02
C GLN A 173 7.96 -8.36 -3.20
N THR A 174 8.22 -7.65 -4.30
CA THR A 174 9.54 -7.14 -4.67
C THR A 174 10.09 -6.14 -3.65
N PHE A 175 9.24 -5.39 -2.97
CA PHE A 175 9.63 -4.53 -1.86
C PHE A 175 9.86 -5.35 -0.58
N TRP A 176 8.88 -6.16 -0.17
CA TRP A 176 8.91 -6.83 1.11
C TRP A 176 9.89 -8.01 1.18
N ILE A 177 10.33 -8.58 0.05
CA ILE A 177 11.38 -9.60 0.04
C ILE A 177 12.72 -9.06 0.59
N GLU A 178 12.98 -7.77 0.42
CA GLU A 178 14.15 -7.06 0.90
C GLU A 178 14.16 -6.82 2.44
N MET A 179 13.19 -7.39 3.17
CA MET A 179 13.24 -7.47 4.64
C MET A 179 14.41 -8.31 5.15
N SER A 180 14.92 -9.23 4.35
CA SER A 180 15.95 -10.19 4.72
C SER A 180 17.28 -9.87 4.05
N GLY A 181 18.39 -10.06 4.78
CA GLY A 181 19.74 -9.82 4.26
C GLY A 181 20.19 -10.81 3.18
N ASP A 182 19.49 -11.91 3.03
CA ASP A 182 19.65 -12.90 1.96
C ASP A 182 18.61 -12.78 0.85
N ALA A 183 18.01 -11.59 0.68
CA ALA A 183 17.05 -11.33 -0.38
C ALA A 183 17.61 -11.74 -1.75
N PRO A 184 16.82 -12.44 -2.59
CA PRO A 184 17.31 -12.93 -3.86
C PRO A 184 17.53 -11.77 -4.85
N THR A 185 18.47 -12.00 -5.80
CA THR A 185 18.73 -11.05 -6.88
C THR A 185 18.03 -11.41 -8.19
N GLU A 186 17.64 -12.67 -8.34
CA GLU A 186 16.95 -13.15 -9.56
C GLU A 186 15.51 -12.67 -9.60
N LYS A 187 15.06 -12.16 -10.74
CA LYS A 187 13.76 -11.49 -10.89
C LYS A 187 12.56 -12.37 -10.50
N GLU A 188 12.58 -13.64 -10.87
CA GLU A 188 11.51 -14.58 -10.52
C GLU A 188 11.42 -14.80 -9.01
N ALA A 189 12.54 -14.86 -8.33
CA ALA A 189 12.62 -15.04 -6.91
C ALA A 189 12.27 -13.74 -6.14
N ARG A 190 12.63 -12.56 -6.67
CA ARG A 190 12.25 -11.28 -6.12
C ARG A 190 10.74 -11.03 -6.17
N ASN A 191 10.03 -11.66 -7.09
CA ASN A 191 8.57 -11.61 -7.21
C ASN A 191 7.86 -12.72 -6.42
N GLN A 192 8.51 -13.26 -5.38
CA GLN A 192 7.96 -14.27 -4.50
C GLN A 192 7.94 -13.78 -3.05
N TRP A 193 7.22 -14.50 -2.22
CA TRP A 193 7.23 -14.27 -0.79
C TRP A 193 8.39 -15.00 -0.13
N GLY A 194 9.04 -14.37 0.84
CA GLY A 194 10.06 -15.02 1.65
C GLY A 194 9.46 -16.16 2.49
N LYS A 195 10.19 -17.27 2.61
CA LYS A 195 9.70 -18.49 3.28
C LYS A 195 10.43 -18.80 4.57
N ASP A 196 11.73 -18.53 4.63
CA ASP A 196 12.59 -18.84 5.78
C ASP A 196 12.65 -17.68 6.77
N SER A 197 13.24 -17.88 7.94
CA SER A 197 13.50 -16.83 8.92
C SER A 197 14.25 -15.66 8.30
N VAL A 198 14.06 -14.46 8.85
CA VAL A 198 14.67 -13.26 8.33
C VAL A 198 16.15 -13.20 8.68
N ALA A 199 17.03 -13.21 7.67
CA ALA A 199 18.45 -13.02 7.86
C ALA A 199 18.77 -11.56 8.23
N PRO A 200 19.72 -11.28 9.15
CA PRO A 200 20.15 -9.93 9.49
C PRO A 200 20.68 -9.15 8.27
N GLY A 201 20.51 -7.83 8.27
CA GLY A 201 21.03 -6.97 7.22
C GLY A 201 20.07 -6.75 6.04
N GLY A 202 18.78 -6.97 6.25
CA GLY A 202 17.75 -6.66 5.25
C GLY A 202 17.69 -5.18 4.89
N ARG A 203 17.49 -4.91 3.61
CA ARG A 203 17.54 -3.55 3.08
C ARG A 203 16.36 -2.69 3.52
N VAL A 204 15.17 -3.26 3.61
CA VAL A 204 13.98 -2.53 4.08
C VAL A 204 14.16 -2.02 5.51
N PRO A 205 14.57 -2.82 6.52
CA PRO A 205 14.86 -2.33 7.86
C PRO A 205 15.94 -1.24 7.90
N GLU A 206 16.99 -1.36 7.09
CA GLU A 206 18.05 -0.34 6.98
C GLU A 206 17.49 0.99 6.47
N LEU A 207 16.69 0.97 5.39
CA LEU A 207 16.07 2.17 4.84
C LEU A 207 15.06 2.79 5.82
N PHE A 208 14.29 1.98 6.54
CA PHE A 208 13.40 2.47 7.59
C PHE A 208 14.16 3.16 8.72
N ALA A 209 15.32 2.64 9.11
CA ALA A 209 16.16 3.26 10.14
C ALA A 209 16.73 4.62 9.69
N LYS A 210 17.05 4.74 8.39
CA LYS A 210 17.77 5.88 7.83
C LYS A 210 16.84 7.00 7.34
N TYR A 211 15.67 6.66 6.78
CA TYR A 211 14.82 7.62 6.08
C TYR A 211 13.43 7.73 6.73
N PRO A 212 13.10 8.88 7.35
CA PRO A 212 11.83 9.08 8.03
C PRO A 212 10.62 9.21 7.07
N ASN A 213 10.87 9.41 5.80
CA ASN A 213 9.86 9.51 4.75
C ASN A 213 9.55 8.16 4.05
N LEU A 214 10.15 7.04 4.50
CA LEU A 214 9.74 5.70 4.11
C LEU A 214 8.71 5.15 5.10
N TYR A 215 7.63 4.65 4.56
CA TYR A 215 6.50 4.03 5.25
C TYR A 215 6.24 2.64 4.66
N GLY A 216 5.42 1.83 5.33
CA GLY A 216 5.06 0.48 4.87
C GLY A 216 3.56 0.27 4.85
N ASP A 217 3.07 -0.20 3.71
CA ASP A 217 1.74 -0.72 3.50
C ASP A 217 1.75 -2.23 3.81
N LEU A 218 1.10 -2.63 4.90
CA LEU A 218 1.12 -4.00 5.42
C LEU A 218 0.05 -4.90 4.78
N SER A 219 -0.20 -4.72 3.50
CA SER A 219 -1.25 -5.44 2.78
C SER A 219 -0.79 -6.76 2.14
N ALA A 220 -1.77 -7.56 1.77
CA ALA A 220 -1.64 -8.84 1.08
C ALA A 220 -0.74 -9.87 1.80
N ASN A 221 -0.46 -10.95 1.11
CA ASN A 221 0.54 -11.93 1.59
C ASN A 221 1.98 -11.43 1.46
N SER A 222 2.23 -10.38 0.69
CA SER A 222 3.58 -9.82 0.53
C SER A 222 4.12 -9.27 1.86
N ALA A 223 3.40 -8.37 2.50
CA ALA A 223 3.74 -7.90 3.84
C ALA A 223 3.41 -8.94 4.91
N GLY A 224 2.29 -9.67 4.76
CA GLY A 224 1.92 -10.73 5.68
C GLY A 224 3.05 -11.74 5.87
N GLN A 225 3.60 -12.29 4.81
CA GLN A 225 4.72 -13.25 4.89
C GLN A 225 6.01 -12.60 5.38
N ALA A 226 6.29 -11.35 5.03
CA ALA A 226 7.47 -10.64 5.52
C ALA A 226 7.49 -10.53 7.05
N ILE A 227 6.33 -10.42 7.70
CA ILE A 227 6.16 -10.32 9.14
C ILE A 227 5.98 -11.70 9.79
N LEU A 228 5.08 -12.53 9.24
CA LEU A 228 4.63 -13.77 9.89
C LEU A 228 5.63 -14.93 9.79
N ARG A 229 6.51 -14.95 8.78
CA ARG A 229 7.52 -16.02 8.60
C ARG A 229 8.56 -16.06 9.71
N ASP A 230 8.79 -14.95 10.39
CA ASP A 230 9.66 -14.85 11.57
C ASP A 230 8.98 -13.94 12.61
N PRO A 231 8.12 -14.51 13.48
CA PRO A 231 7.32 -13.72 14.43
C PRO A 231 8.15 -12.87 15.39
N ALA A 232 9.34 -13.30 15.78
CA ALA A 232 10.20 -12.54 16.70
C ALA A 232 10.71 -11.28 16.03
N PHE A 233 11.25 -11.41 14.82
CA PHE A 233 11.67 -10.29 13.99
C PHE A 233 10.48 -9.37 13.60
N GLY A 234 9.35 -10.00 13.21
CA GLY A 234 8.14 -9.26 12.81
C GLY A 234 7.61 -8.37 13.94
N LEU A 235 7.54 -8.87 15.18
CA LEU A 235 7.13 -8.09 16.34
C LEU A 235 8.09 -6.93 16.62
N GLU A 236 9.41 -7.19 16.59
CA GLU A 236 10.42 -6.15 16.79
C GLU A 236 10.31 -5.04 15.71
N PHE A 237 10.12 -5.42 14.44
CA PHE A 237 9.94 -4.48 13.35
C PHE A 237 8.67 -3.64 13.52
N LEU A 238 7.53 -4.28 13.88
CA LEU A 238 6.26 -3.59 14.11
C LEU A 238 6.34 -2.61 15.29
N GLU A 239 6.99 -2.97 16.39
CA GLU A 239 7.19 -2.07 17.54
C GLU A 239 8.10 -0.91 17.18
N THR A 240 9.24 -1.19 16.53
CA THR A 240 10.26 -0.19 16.20
C THR A 240 9.72 0.87 15.24
N TYR A 241 8.95 0.44 14.24
CA TYR A 241 8.47 1.31 13.17
C TYR A 241 6.96 1.57 13.20
N ALA A 242 6.34 1.36 14.36
CA ALA A 242 4.88 1.50 14.55
C ALA A 242 4.31 2.81 14.01
N ASP A 243 5.06 3.91 14.04
CA ASP A 243 4.63 5.24 13.56
C ASP A 243 4.55 5.37 12.04
N ARG A 244 5.08 4.40 11.29
CA ARG A 244 5.21 4.47 9.84
C ARG A 244 4.67 3.24 9.10
N LEU A 245 3.96 2.38 9.80
CA LEU A 245 3.32 1.20 9.25
C LEU A 245 1.80 1.36 9.26
N PHE A 246 1.14 0.83 8.24
CA PHE A 246 -0.30 0.92 8.08
C PHE A 246 -0.91 -0.46 7.88
N PHE A 247 -1.94 -0.76 8.65
CA PHE A 247 -2.79 -1.91 8.38
C PHE A 247 -3.47 -1.73 7.02
N ALA A 248 -3.44 -2.77 6.22
CA ALA A 248 -4.05 -2.80 4.90
C ALA A 248 -4.31 -4.25 4.48
N THR A 249 -5.18 -4.46 3.50
CA THR A 249 -5.54 -5.81 3.06
C THR A 249 -5.19 -6.11 1.61
N ASP A 250 -5.33 -5.17 0.70
CA ASP A 250 -5.24 -5.39 -0.75
C ASP A 250 -6.32 -6.39 -1.25
N MET A 251 -7.47 -6.43 -0.56
CA MET A 251 -8.60 -7.23 -1.00
C MET A 251 -9.22 -6.61 -2.25
N VAL A 252 -9.63 -7.47 -3.17
CA VAL A 252 -10.42 -7.10 -4.34
C VAL A 252 -11.85 -7.65 -4.26
N ASN A 253 -12.11 -8.59 -3.33
CA ASN A 253 -13.44 -9.15 -3.11
C ASN A 253 -13.63 -9.69 -1.69
N ALA A 254 -14.90 -9.86 -1.31
CA ALA A 254 -15.33 -10.32 0.01
C ALA A 254 -15.04 -11.82 0.30
N GLY A 255 -14.48 -12.55 -0.65
CA GLY A 255 -13.98 -13.92 -0.44
C GLY A 255 -12.53 -13.98 0.01
N MET A 256 -11.82 -12.84 -0.01
CA MET A 256 -10.41 -12.77 0.38
C MET A 256 -10.27 -12.45 1.86
N THR A 257 -9.32 -13.11 2.51
CA THR A 257 -8.92 -12.81 3.90
C THR A 257 -7.43 -13.05 4.03
N PHE A 258 -6.74 -12.10 4.64
CA PHE A 258 -5.30 -12.20 4.89
C PHE A 258 -5.02 -12.37 6.39
N PRO A 259 -4.04 -13.20 6.77
CA PRO A 259 -3.85 -13.61 8.16
C PRO A 259 -3.32 -12.49 9.07
N LEU A 260 -2.67 -11.46 8.51
CA LEU A 260 -1.95 -10.46 9.30
C LEU A 260 -2.88 -9.69 10.26
N GLY A 261 -4.09 -9.31 9.82
CA GLY A 261 -5.02 -8.56 10.68
C GLY A 261 -5.42 -9.32 11.94
N ALA A 262 -5.82 -10.59 11.80
CA ALA A 262 -6.15 -11.45 12.92
C ALA A 262 -4.93 -11.75 13.82
N TRP A 263 -3.75 -11.88 13.21
CA TRP A 263 -2.51 -12.09 13.95
C TRP A 263 -2.13 -10.86 14.78
N LEU A 264 -2.28 -9.64 14.27
CA LEU A 264 -2.07 -8.41 15.04
C LEU A 264 -2.99 -8.34 16.27
N ASP A 265 -4.28 -8.70 16.09
CA ASP A 265 -5.26 -8.78 17.16
C ASP A 265 -4.82 -9.78 18.24
N GLU A 266 -4.39 -10.98 17.81
CA GLU A 266 -3.93 -12.04 18.68
C GLU A 266 -2.66 -11.66 19.47
N GLN A 267 -1.63 -11.11 18.79
CA GLN A 267 -0.38 -10.72 19.44
C GLN A 267 -0.59 -9.58 20.45
N THR A 268 -1.50 -8.66 20.15
CA THR A 268 -1.88 -7.59 21.09
C THR A 268 -2.62 -8.18 22.31
N ALA A 269 -3.54 -9.11 22.10
CA ALA A 269 -4.25 -9.77 23.20
C ALA A 269 -3.31 -10.57 24.12
N LYS A 270 -2.23 -11.14 23.56
CA LYS A 270 -1.16 -11.84 24.30
C LYS A 270 -0.16 -10.91 24.97
N GLY A 271 -0.19 -9.60 24.66
CA GLY A 271 0.78 -8.61 25.13
C GLY A 271 2.16 -8.71 24.45
N ALA A 272 2.27 -9.44 23.34
CA ALA A 272 3.49 -9.55 22.55
C ALA A 272 3.68 -8.34 21.60
N LEU A 273 2.59 -7.75 21.12
CA LEU A 273 2.56 -6.44 20.48
C LEU A 273 1.94 -5.43 21.45
N SER A 274 2.58 -4.27 21.64
CA SER A 274 2.03 -3.26 22.52
C SER A 274 0.72 -2.69 21.96
N THR A 275 -0.22 -2.37 22.86
CA THR A 275 -1.48 -1.70 22.48
C THR A 275 -1.22 -0.39 21.74
N GLN A 276 -0.14 0.32 22.07
CA GLN A 276 0.23 1.56 21.43
C GLN A 276 0.65 1.35 19.97
N ALA A 277 1.52 0.37 19.70
CA ALA A 277 1.93 0.03 18.33
C ALA A 277 0.72 -0.45 17.50
N TYR A 278 -0.09 -1.34 18.06
CA TYR A 278 -1.32 -1.81 17.42
C TYR A 278 -2.26 -0.65 17.05
N GLN A 279 -2.54 0.27 17.98
CA GLN A 279 -3.41 1.42 17.72
C GLN A 279 -2.86 2.34 16.62
N LYS A 280 -1.55 2.56 16.60
CA LYS A 280 -0.89 3.35 15.54
C LYS A 280 -1.03 2.68 14.18
N ILE A 281 -0.66 1.41 14.08
CA ILE A 281 -0.64 0.64 12.83
C ILE A 281 -2.06 0.47 12.28
N CYS A 282 -2.99 0.05 13.13
CA CYS A 282 -4.34 -0.30 12.69
C CYS A 282 -5.26 0.90 12.46
N ARG A 283 -4.90 2.11 12.94
CA ARG A 283 -5.78 3.28 12.82
C ARG A 283 -5.06 4.63 12.86
N GLY A 284 -4.30 4.88 13.93
CA GLY A 284 -3.81 6.23 14.25
C GLY A 284 -2.93 6.83 13.16
N ASN A 285 -2.11 6.03 12.49
CA ASN A 285 -1.27 6.52 11.40
C ASN A 285 -2.10 6.93 10.19
N ALA A 286 -3.13 6.15 9.83
CA ALA A 286 -4.03 6.50 8.74
C ALA A 286 -4.74 7.83 9.02
N GLN A 287 -5.22 8.04 10.24
CA GLN A 287 -5.81 9.30 10.66
C GLN A 287 -4.83 10.47 10.59
N ARG A 288 -3.62 10.29 11.09
CA ARG A 288 -2.59 11.34 11.15
C ARG A 288 -2.03 11.71 9.78
N VAL A 289 -1.78 10.72 8.92
CA VAL A 289 -1.06 10.93 7.65
C VAL A 289 -2.00 11.28 6.51
N PHE A 290 -3.21 10.71 6.50
CA PHE A 290 -4.19 10.86 5.42
C PHE A 290 -5.42 11.68 5.84
N GLY A 291 -5.55 12.08 7.10
CA GLY A 291 -6.70 12.86 7.59
C GLY A 291 -8.01 12.07 7.68
N LEU A 292 -7.97 10.75 7.92
CA LEU A 292 -9.12 9.82 7.87
C LEU A 292 -9.90 9.72 9.19
#